data_fa125ef33c8649d31cf0a6d43f382131
#
_entry.id   fa125ef33c8649d31cf0a6d43f382131
#
_cell.length_a   1.000
_cell.length_b   1.000
_cell.length_c   1.000
_cell.angle_alpha   90.00
_cell.angle_beta   90.00
_cell.angle_gamma   90.00
#
_symmetry.space_group_name_H-M   'P 1'
#
loop_
_entity.id
_entity.type
_entity.pdbx_description
1 polymer ?
#
loop_
_entity_poly.entity_id
_entity_poly.type
_entity_poly.pdbx_seq_one_letter_code
_entity_poly.pdbx_strand_id
1 'polypeptide(L)'
;MAEKMAVLAPLAGFDAHTQEVVFSGGATGSPEGLWLQDTKRATIQAELDEGDIDLFGMTYHPDYPSLTGYVNWIDYALAANPDTIVFVAIPWITNPVNYTAASYAAALDVGYPAVAYPLIDSLRDEYPDTTIFAIPYGLSAGELYTRYADGELDDVTELVGSNGSGVFRDG
;
A
#
# COMPACT_ATOMS: atom_id res chain seq x y z
N MET A 1 -2.39 -9.62 2.03
CA MET A 1 -3.61 -8.73 2.05
C MET A 1 -4.41 -8.85 0.76
N ALA A 2 -3.81 -8.73 -0.39
CA ALA A 2 -4.52 -8.80 -1.67
C ALA A 2 -5.29 -10.12 -1.89
N GLU A 3 -4.71 -11.26 -1.56
CA GLU A 3 -5.39 -12.57 -1.67
C GLU A 3 -6.69 -12.67 -0.86
N LYS A 4 -6.82 -11.91 0.23
CA LYS A 4 -8.02 -11.88 1.06
C LYS A 4 -9.15 -11.04 0.44
N MET A 5 -8.84 -10.13 -0.48
CA MET A 5 -9.85 -9.30 -1.15
C MET A 5 -10.82 -10.13 -1.98
N ALA A 6 -10.35 -11.18 -2.64
CA ALA A 6 -11.21 -12.10 -3.38
C ALA A 6 -12.30 -12.77 -2.49
N VAL A 7 -12.02 -12.92 -1.20
CA VAL A 7 -12.98 -13.47 -0.21
C VAL A 7 -13.83 -12.35 0.41
N LEU A 8 -13.26 -11.19 0.68
CA LEU A 8 -13.93 -10.10 1.39
C LEU A 8 -14.82 -9.27 0.48
N ALA A 9 -14.49 -9.11 -0.79
CA ALA A 9 -15.26 -8.29 -1.71
C ALA A 9 -16.71 -8.80 -1.88
N PRO A 10 -16.98 -10.10 -2.12
CA PRO A 10 -18.36 -10.61 -2.16
C PRO A 10 -19.12 -10.41 -0.84
N LEU A 11 -18.43 -10.55 0.31
CA LEU A 11 -19.04 -10.31 1.63
C LEU A 11 -19.44 -8.85 1.84
N ALA A 12 -18.74 -7.93 1.16
CA ALA A 12 -19.05 -6.50 1.14
C ALA A 12 -20.05 -6.10 0.02
N GLY A 13 -20.55 -7.06 -0.75
CA GLY A 13 -21.52 -6.83 -1.83
C GLY A 13 -20.90 -6.53 -3.20
N PHE A 14 -19.61 -6.80 -3.39
CA PHE A 14 -18.90 -6.64 -4.66
C PHE A 14 -18.77 -7.99 -5.36
N ASP A 15 -19.88 -8.51 -5.89
CA ASP A 15 -19.97 -9.87 -6.47
C ASP A 15 -19.17 -10.04 -7.78
N ALA A 16 -18.88 -8.94 -8.48
CA ALA A 16 -18.12 -8.92 -9.74
C ALA A 16 -16.67 -8.47 -9.57
N HIS A 17 -16.14 -8.54 -8.33
CA HIS A 17 -14.75 -8.14 -8.07
C HIS A 17 -13.76 -9.07 -8.76
N THR A 18 -12.88 -8.50 -9.57
CA THR A 18 -11.67 -9.14 -10.09
C THR A 18 -10.45 -8.36 -9.62
N GLN A 19 -9.32 -9.01 -9.48
CA GLN A 19 -8.08 -8.33 -9.15
C GLN A 19 -6.86 -9.05 -9.71
N GLU A 20 -5.87 -8.26 -10.12
CA GLU A 20 -4.53 -8.75 -10.42
C GLU A 20 -3.52 -8.10 -9.46
N VAL A 21 -2.50 -8.84 -9.06
CA VAL A 21 -1.48 -8.37 -8.13
C VAL A 21 -0.09 -8.69 -8.65
N VAL A 22 0.67 -7.65 -8.97
CA VAL A 22 2.08 -7.79 -9.32
C VAL A 22 2.93 -7.41 -8.12
N PHE A 23 3.67 -8.37 -7.62
CA PHE A 23 4.46 -8.23 -6.40
C PHE A 23 5.97 -8.30 -6.68
N SER A 24 6.72 -7.49 -5.92
CA SER A 24 8.16 -7.62 -5.73
C SER A 24 8.51 -7.22 -4.29
N GLY A 25 9.52 -7.84 -3.69
CA GLY A 25 9.86 -7.63 -2.28
C GLY A 25 10.63 -6.32 -2.04
N GLY A 26 10.36 -5.66 -0.91
CA GLY A 26 11.09 -4.48 -0.47
C GLY A 26 11.03 -3.32 -1.47
N ALA A 27 12.12 -2.58 -1.60
CA ALA A 27 12.22 -1.41 -2.47
C ALA A 27 11.89 -1.68 -3.94
N THR A 28 12.15 -2.90 -4.44
CA THR A 28 11.83 -3.29 -5.81
C THR A 28 10.32 -3.44 -6.07
N GLY A 29 9.51 -3.49 -5.02
CA GLY A 29 8.05 -3.48 -5.09
C GLY A 29 7.43 -2.08 -5.04
N SER A 30 8.24 -1.02 -4.92
CA SER A 30 7.77 0.36 -5.06
C SER A 30 7.35 0.66 -6.50
N PRO A 31 6.57 1.71 -6.75
CA PRO A 31 6.18 2.11 -8.11
C PRO A 31 7.37 2.28 -9.05
N GLU A 32 8.42 2.98 -8.63
CA GLU A 32 9.64 3.13 -9.43
C GLU A 32 10.40 1.82 -9.58
N GLY A 33 10.49 1.01 -8.52
CA GLY A 33 11.14 -0.29 -8.56
C GLY A 33 10.46 -1.25 -9.54
N LEU A 34 9.13 -1.28 -9.61
CA LEU A 34 8.38 -2.09 -10.56
C LEU A 34 8.51 -1.54 -12.00
N TRP A 35 8.52 -0.20 -12.16
CA TRP A 35 8.72 0.42 -13.46
C TRP A 35 10.08 0.08 -14.09
N LEU A 36 11.13 -0.02 -13.29
CA LEU A 36 12.49 -0.34 -13.74
C LEU A 36 12.70 -1.83 -14.06
N GLN A 37 11.77 -2.72 -13.67
CA GLN A 37 11.83 -4.15 -13.94
C GLN A 37 11.05 -4.48 -15.22
N ASP A 38 11.72 -4.69 -16.33
CA ASP A 38 11.09 -4.89 -17.66
C ASP A 38 9.97 -5.94 -17.65
N THR A 39 10.18 -7.09 -17.01
CA THR A 39 9.16 -8.15 -16.96
C THR A 39 7.94 -7.74 -16.14
N LYS A 40 8.15 -7.14 -14.96
CA LYS A 40 7.05 -6.70 -14.09
C LYS A 40 6.29 -5.54 -14.74
N ARG A 41 7.02 -4.60 -15.32
CA ARG A 41 6.43 -3.50 -16.08
C ARG A 41 5.54 -4.01 -17.20
N ALA A 42 6.05 -4.92 -18.03
CA ALA A 42 5.28 -5.49 -19.13
C ALA A 42 4.01 -6.23 -18.65
N THR A 43 4.08 -6.93 -17.52
CA THR A 43 2.90 -7.58 -16.93
C THR A 43 1.85 -6.55 -16.52
N ILE A 44 2.23 -5.51 -15.76
CA ILE A 44 1.29 -4.47 -15.31
C ILE A 44 0.71 -3.71 -16.50
N GLN A 45 1.54 -3.38 -17.50
CA GLN A 45 1.09 -2.70 -18.71
C GLN A 45 0.07 -3.53 -19.49
N ALA A 46 0.26 -4.86 -19.57
CA ALA A 46 -0.68 -5.73 -20.26
C ALA A 46 -2.07 -5.73 -19.60
N GLU A 47 -2.13 -5.71 -18.27
CA GLU A 47 -3.41 -5.59 -17.53
C GLU A 47 -4.05 -4.20 -17.74
N LEU A 48 -3.25 -3.13 -17.68
CA LEU A 48 -3.75 -1.77 -17.89
C LEU A 48 -4.23 -1.55 -19.34
N ASP A 49 -3.59 -2.18 -20.33
CA ASP A 49 -3.95 -2.08 -21.75
C ASP A 49 -5.34 -2.65 -22.06
N GLU A 50 -5.92 -3.47 -21.17
CA GLU A 50 -7.29 -3.94 -21.30
C GLU A 50 -8.32 -2.80 -21.14
N GLY A 51 -7.95 -1.72 -20.46
CA GLY A 51 -8.74 -0.48 -20.36
C GLY A 51 -9.94 -0.58 -19.42
N ASP A 52 -10.03 -1.62 -18.60
CA ASP A 52 -11.15 -1.90 -17.69
C ASP A 52 -10.76 -1.85 -16.19
N ILE A 53 -9.57 -1.32 -15.88
CA ILE A 53 -9.12 -1.17 -14.51
C ILE A 53 -9.79 0.06 -13.87
N ASP A 54 -10.78 -0.17 -13.00
CA ASP A 54 -11.48 0.89 -12.25
C ASP A 54 -10.64 1.45 -11.10
N LEU A 55 -9.80 0.60 -10.47
CA LEU A 55 -9.02 0.97 -9.29
C LEU A 55 -7.58 0.47 -9.41
N PHE A 56 -6.63 1.39 -9.50
CA PHE A 56 -5.20 1.09 -9.59
C PHE A 56 -4.47 1.46 -8.29
N GLY A 57 -3.79 0.48 -7.69
CA GLY A 57 -3.13 0.64 -6.41
C GLY A 57 -1.61 0.51 -6.47
N MET A 58 -0.93 1.41 -5.75
CA MET A 58 0.52 1.41 -5.60
C MET A 58 0.92 1.41 -4.12
N THR A 59 2.06 0.83 -3.78
CA THR A 59 2.57 0.83 -2.41
C THR A 59 3.74 1.79 -2.27
N TYR A 60 3.68 2.70 -1.30
CA TYR A 60 4.78 3.58 -0.95
C TYR A 60 5.98 2.80 -0.41
N HIS A 61 7.19 3.24 -0.78
CA HIS A 61 8.43 2.75 -0.18
C HIS A 61 9.41 3.92 0.07
N PRO A 62 10.01 4.04 1.28
CA PRO A 62 10.85 5.19 1.63
C PRO A 62 12.15 5.31 0.82
N ASP A 63 12.66 4.21 0.26
CA ASP A 63 13.85 4.23 -0.59
C ASP A 63 13.59 4.84 -1.98
N TYR A 64 12.31 4.95 -2.37
CA TYR A 64 11.87 5.56 -3.61
C TYR A 64 10.79 6.61 -3.35
N PRO A 65 11.15 7.73 -2.69
CA PRO A 65 10.18 8.77 -2.33
C PRO A 65 9.85 9.70 -3.51
N SER A 66 10.50 9.52 -4.67
CA SER A 66 10.27 10.38 -5.84
C SER A 66 8.91 10.15 -6.47
N LEU A 67 8.34 11.18 -7.07
CA LEU A 67 7.09 11.10 -7.82
C LEU A 67 7.21 10.30 -9.13
N THR A 68 8.42 10.15 -9.67
CA THR A 68 8.65 9.62 -11.03
C THR A 68 7.96 8.27 -11.27
N GLY A 69 8.11 7.32 -10.35
CA GLY A 69 7.48 6.00 -10.52
C GLY A 69 5.96 6.08 -10.47
N TYR A 70 5.41 6.93 -9.60
CA TYR A 70 3.95 7.13 -9.51
C TYR A 70 3.40 7.78 -10.77
N VAL A 71 4.02 8.86 -11.23
CA VAL A 71 3.63 9.59 -12.45
C VAL A 71 3.65 8.65 -13.65
N ASN A 72 4.73 7.89 -13.85
CA ASN A 72 4.82 6.95 -14.96
C ASN A 72 3.64 5.95 -15.00
N TRP A 73 3.25 5.42 -13.83
CA TRP A 73 2.15 4.47 -13.75
C TRP A 73 0.77 5.12 -13.89
N ILE A 74 0.58 6.31 -13.30
CA ILE A 74 -0.69 7.04 -13.40
C ILE A 74 -0.93 7.48 -14.83
N ASP A 75 0.08 8.04 -15.51
CA ASP A 75 0.00 8.42 -16.91
C ASP A 75 -0.39 7.22 -17.79
N TYR A 76 0.24 6.06 -17.53
CA TYR A 76 -0.05 4.86 -18.29
C TYR A 76 -1.48 4.35 -18.05
N ALA A 77 -1.91 4.30 -16.80
CA ALA A 77 -3.26 3.86 -16.43
C ALA A 77 -4.33 4.79 -17.02
N LEU A 78 -4.16 6.10 -16.88
CA LEU A 78 -5.12 7.09 -17.37
C LEU A 78 -5.16 7.17 -18.91
N ALA A 79 -4.07 6.82 -19.59
CA ALA A 79 -4.07 6.71 -21.06
C ALA A 79 -4.92 5.53 -21.55
N ALA A 80 -5.01 4.45 -20.77
CA ALA A 80 -5.84 3.29 -21.08
C ALA A 80 -7.29 3.48 -20.61
N ASN A 81 -7.49 3.97 -19.39
CA ASN A 81 -8.80 4.29 -18.82
C ASN A 81 -8.76 5.62 -18.05
N PRO A 82 -9.28 6.72 -18.60
CA PRO A 82 -9.25 8.04 -17.94
C PRO A 82 -10.08 8.13 -16.66
N ASP A 83 -10.97 7.18 -16.41
CA ASP A 83 -11.83 7.13 -15.22
C ASP A 83 -11.20 6.30 -14.08
N THR A 84 -9.98 5.78 -14.27
CA THR A 84 -9.28 4.99 -13.24
C THR A 84 -9.09 5.81 -11.96
N ILE A 85 -9.54 5.26 -10.84
CA ILE A 85 -9.27 5.76 -9.49
C ILE A 85 -7.93 5.22 -9.02
N VAL A 86 -7.12 6.06 -8.39
CA VAL A 86 -5.78 5.69 -7.91
C VAL A 86 -5.72 5.69 -6.39
N PHE A 87 -5.07 4.68 -5.80
CA PHE A 87 -4.71 4.76 -4.40
C PHE A 87 -3.22 4.48 -4.16
N VAL A 88 -2.70 5.06 -3.09
CA VAL A 88 -1.37 4.75 -2.59
C VAL A 88 -1.49 4.14 -1.20
N ALA A 89 -1.08 2.90 -1.08
CA ALA A 89 -1.04 2.19 0.18
C ALA A 89 0.23 2.60 0.95
N ILE A 90 0.06 3.11 2.17
CA ILE A 90 1.16 3.58 3.02
C ILE A 90 1.43 2.52 4.09
N PRO A 91 2.59 1.84 4.03
CA PRO A 91 2.89 0.72 4.89
C PRO A 91 3.25 1.13 6.32
N TRP A 92 3.26 0.15 7.20
CA TRP A 92 3.82 0.26 8.55
C TRP A 92 5.35 0.42 8.52
N ILE A 93 5.91 0.84 9.66
CA ILE A 93 7.35 0.85 9.88
C ILE A 93 7.82 -0.58 10.16
N THR A 94 8.84 -1.03 9.45
CA THR A 94 9.42 -2.38 9.63
C THR A 94 10.08 -2.53 11.02
N ASN A 95 10.24 -3.78 11.46
CA ASN A 95 10.84 -4.14 12.75
C ASN A 95 10.13 -3.53 13.96
N PRO A 96 8.83 -3.77 14.15
CA PRO A 96 8.08 -3.25 15.31
C PRO A 96 8.69 -3.68 16.64
N VAL A 97 9.41 -4.79 16.70
CA VAL A 97 10.13 -5.28 17.90
C VAL A 97 11.19 -4.31 18.41
N ASN A 98 11.65 -3.37 17.60
CA ASN A 98 12.61 -2.34 18.00
C ASN A 98 11.95 -1.15 18.72
N TYR A 99 10.64 -1.18 18.89
CA TYR A 99 9.83 -0.11 19.47
C TYR A 99 9.01 -0.65 20.65
N THR A 100 8.63 0.23 21.53
CA THR A 100 7.44 0.04 22.37
C THR A 100 6.19 0.42 21.56
N ALA A 101 5.01 -0.04 21.95
CA ALA A 101 3.76 0.35 21.26
C ALA A 101 3.61 1.88 21.17
N ALA A 102 3.85 2.60 22.26
CA ALA A 102 3.78 4.06 22.30
C ALA A 102 4.80 4.74 21.37
N SER A 103 6.06 4.25 21.33
CA SER A 103 7.08 4.84 20.45
C SER A 103 6.86 4.49 18.97
N TYR A 104 6.25 3.33 18.70
CA TYR A 104 5.86 2.93 17.36
C TYR A 104 4.73 3.81 16.81
N ALA A 105 3.67 4.02 17.59
CA ALA A 105 2.59 4.92 17.25
C ALA A 105 3.10 6.36 17.00
N ALA A 106 3.94 6.87 17.91
CA ALA A 106 4.52 8.20 17.78
C ALA A 106 5.41 8.34 16.50
N ALA A 107 6.15 7.31 16.12
CA ALA A 107 6.94 7.31 14.89
C ALA A 107 6.06 7.35 13.63
N LEU A 108 4.92 6.66 13.63
CA LEU A 108 3.93 6.72 12.55
C LEU A 108 3.27 8.10 12.47
N ASP A 109 2.86 8.67 13.60
CA ASP A 109 2.24 10.01 13.67
C ASP A 109 3.17 11.12 13.15
N VAL A 110 4.47 10.96 13.25
CA VAL A 110 5.45 11.88 12.68
C VAL A 110 5.71 11.59 11.20
N GLY A 111 5.87 10.32 10.84
CA GLY A 111 6.28 9.89 9.50
C GLY A 111 5.21 10.15 8.44
N TYR A 112 3.94 9.90 8.75
CA TYR A 112 2.87 10.09 7.78
C TYR A 112 2.68 11.55 7.35
N PRO A 113 2.54 12.54 8.26
CA PRO A 113 2.44 13.95 7.87
C PRO A 113 3.71 14.47 7.18
N ALA A 114 4.88 13.96 7.55
CA ALA A 114 6.14 14.48 7.02
C ALA A 114 6.44 14.00 5.60
N VAL A 115 5.99 12.80 5.20
CA VAL A 115 6.41 12.16 3.95
C VAL A 115 5.23 11.71 3.11
N ALA A 116 4.32 10.92 3.69
CA ALA A 116 3.27 10.28 2.91
C ALA A 116 2.21 11.27 2.41
N TYR A 117 1.74 12.18 3.26
CA TYR A 117 0.72 13.14 2.86
C TYR A 117 1.22 14.16 1.84
N PRO A 118 2.44 14.75 1.96
CA PRO A 118 2.98 15.59 0.90
C PRO A 118 3.13 14.90 -0.46
N LEU A 119 3.44 13.60 -0.46
CA LEU A 119 3.46 12.81 -1.69
C LEU A 119 2.07 12.75 -2.34
N ILE A 120 1.05 12.43 -1.55
CA ILE A 120 -0.34 12.34 -2.04
C ILE A 120 -0.83 13.70 -2.55
N ASP A 121 -0.53 14.76 -1.83
CA ASP A 121 -0.93 16.12 -2.21
C ASP A 121 -0.24 16.54 -3.52
N SER A 122 1.05 16.21 -3.69
CA SER A 122 1.77 16.45 -4.95
C SER A 122 1.18 15.68 -6.13
N LEU A 123 0.74 14.43 -5.91
CA LEU A 123 0.05 13.67 -6.95
C LEU A 123 -1.32 14.26 -7.30
N ARG A 124 -2.07 14.76 -6.33
CA ARG A 124 -3.35 15.44 -6.57
C ARG A 124 -3.18 16.76 -7.30
N ASP A 125 -2.12 17.49 -7.02
CA ASP A 125 -1.78 18.73 -7.72
C ASP A 125 -1.42 18.45 -9.19
N GLU A 126 -0.73 17.34 -9.48
CA GLU A 126 -0.37 16.91 -10.83
C GLU A 126 -1.58 16.38 -11.61
N TYR A 127 -2.52 15.72 -10.92
CA TYR A 127 -3.71 15.08 -11.52
C TYR A 127 -5.01 15.60 -10.88
N PRO A 128 -5.37 16.88 -11.11
CA PRO A 128 -6.51 17.52 -10.41
C PRO A 128 -7.87 16.91 -10.77
N ASP A 129 -7.99 16.27 -11.91
CA ASP A 129 -9.24 15.65 -12.39
C ASP A 129 -9.33 14.14 -12.02
N THR A 130 -8.30 13.58 -11.40
CA THR A 130 -8.24 12.17 -11.02
C THR A 130 -8.49 11.99 -9.52
N THR A 131 -9.33 11.03 -9.16
CA THR A 131 -9.49 10.68 -7.75
C THR A 131 -8.26 9.93 -7.25
N ILE A 132 -7.51 10.55 -6.33
CA ILE A 132 -6.33 9.95 -5.69
C ILE A 132 -6.50 9.97 -4.18
N PHE A 133 -6.34 8.80 -3.53
CA PHE A 133 -6.43 8.70 -2.07
C PHE A 133 -5.34 7.80 -1.48
N ALA A 134 -5.10 7.94 -0.18
CA ALA A 134 -4.19 7.08 0.57
C ALA A 134 -4.96 6.00 1.33
N ILE A 135 -4.37 4.80 1.42
CA ILE A 135 -4.76 3.76 2.38
C ILE A 135 -3.64 3.66 3.44
N PRO A 136 -3.77 4.36 4.58
CA PRO A 136 -2.73 4.43 5.59
C PRO A 136 -2.75 3.22 6.53
N TYR A 137 -2.58 2.00 5.99
CA TYR A 137 -2.69 0.78 6.78
C TYR A 137 -1.60 0.63 7.85
N GLY A 138 -0.50 1.38 7.74
CA GLY A 138 0.49 1.45 8.80
C GLY A 138 -0.01 2.11 10.08
N LEU A 139 -0.93 3.07 10.01
CA LEU A 139 -1.57 3.65 11.19
C LEU A 139 -2.41 2.59 11.92
N SER A 140 -3.12 1.74 11.18
CA SER A 140 -3.85 0.61 11.75
C SER A 140 -2.92 -0.39 12.43
N ALA A 141 -1.69 -0.57 11.93
CA ALA A 141 -0.68 -1.41 12.58
C ALA A 141 -0.20 -0.81 13.91
N GLY A 142 -0.10 0.51 14.02
CA GLY A 142 0.19 1.22 15.27
C GLY A 142 -0.90 0.98 16.32
N GLU A 143 -2.15 1.11 15.94
CA GLU A 143 -3.30 0.83 16.79
C GLU A 143 -3.34 -0.64 17.23
N LEU A 144 -3.10 -1.56 16.30
CA LEU A 144 -3.04 -3.01 16.61
C LEU A 144 -1.94 -3.32 17.62
N TYR A 145 -0.77 -2.67 17.49
CA TYR A 145 0.30 -2.85 18.47
C TYR A 145 -0.09 -2.35 19.86
N THR A 146 -0.75 -1.22 19.95
CA THR A 146 -1.24 -0.67 21.21
C THR A 146 -2.21 -1.64 21.89
N ARG A 147 -3.23 -2.11 21.16
CA ARG A 147 -4.20 -3.10 21.67
C ARG A 147 -3.55 -4.41 22.11
N TYR A 148 -2.56 -4.89 21.36
CA TYR A 148 -1.79 -6.05 21.77
C TYR A 148 -1.04 -5.83 23.08
N ALA A 149 -0.36 -4.69 23.22
CA ALA A 149 0.39 -4.35 24.43
C ALA A 149 -0.51 -4.17 25.67
N ASP A 150 -1.74 -3.71 25.47
CA ASP A 150 -2.76 -3.53 26.50
C ASP A 150 -3.52 -4.83 26.84
N GLY A 151 -3.23 -5.93 26.12
CA GLY A 151 -3.87 -7.23 26.33
C GLY A 151 -5.32 -7.29 25.85
N GLU A 152 -5.70 -6.45 24.90
CA GLU A 152 -7.06 -6.38 24.33
C GLU A 152 -7.30 -7.38 23.18
N LEU A 153 -6.27 -8.14 22.78
CA LEU A 153 -6.34 -9.10 21.69
C LEU A 153 -6.17 -10.52 22.23
N ASP A 154 -7.24 -11.11 22.73
CA ASP A 154 -7.25 -12.38 23.45
C ASP A 154 -6.63 -13.55 22.66
N ASP A 155 -6.80 -13.58 21.35
CA ASP A 155 -6.32 -14.67 20.49
C ASP A 155 -4.95 -14.38 19.84
N VAL A 156 -4.33 -13.22 20.11
CA VAL A 156 -3.03 -12.83 19.56
C VAL A 156 -1.93 -13.06 20.59
N THR A 157 -1.22 -14.16 20.47
CA THR A 157 -0.12 -14.51 21.39
C THR A 157 1.23 -13.93 20.98
N GLU A 158 1.39 -13.57 19.72
CA GLU A 158 2.62 -13.02 19.16
C GLU A 158 2.29 -11.90 18.16
N LEU A 159 2.92 -10.75 18.32
CA LEU A 159 2.71 -9.59 17.45
C LEU A 159 3.43 -9.74 16.10
N VAL A 160 4.58 -10.39 16.09
CA VAL A 160 5.44 -10.57 14.90
C VAL A 160 5.66 -12.04 14.59
N GLY A 161 6.04 -12.36 13.36
CA GLY A 161 6.33 -13.74 12.98
C GLY A 161 7.49 -14.34 13.77
N SER A 162 7.40 -15.64 14.08
CA SER A 162 8.36 -16.39 14.92
C SER A 162 9.75 -16.55 14.29
N ASN A 163 9.90 -16.25 13.01
CA ASN A 163 11.17 -16.35 12.29
C ASN A 163 12.03 -15.08 12.34
N GLY A 164 11.73 -14.14 13.25
CA GLY A 164 12.40 -12.85 13.31
C GLY A 164 11.99 -11.92 12.18
N SER A 165 10.86 -12.18 11.54
CA SER A 165 10.27 -11.32 10.51
C SER A 165 10.13 -9.89 11.04
N GLY A 166 10.60 -8.93 10.26
CA GLY A 166 10.48 -7.49 10.57
C GLY A 166 9.08 -6.93 10.37
N VAL A 167 8.07 -7.78 10.20
CA VAL A 167 6.67 -7.42 9.91
C VAL A 167 5.73 -8.02 10.95
N PHE A 168 4.54 -7.43 11.08
CA PHE A 168 3.48 -7.99 11.92
C PHE A 168 3.09 -9.39 11.44
N ARG A 169 2.68 -10.22 12.37
CA ARG A 169 2.20 -11.56 12.06
C ARG A 169 0.89 -11.46 11.25
N ASP A 170 0.86 -12.17 10.14
CA ASP A 170 -0.38 -12.38 9.41
C ASP A 170 -1.30 -13.29 10.25
N GLY A 171 -2.46 -12.78 10.57
CA GLY A 171 -3.49 -13.51 11.29
C GLY A 171 -4.21 -14.54 10.41
#